data_1ae8658cda2b7ed68a72891cac029982
#
_entry.id   1ae8658cda2b7ed68a72891cac029982
#
_cell.length_a   1.000
_cell.length_b   1.000
_cell.length_c   1.000
_cell.angle_alpha   90.00
_cell.angle_beta   90.00
_cell.angle_gamma   90.00
#
_symmetry.space_group_name_H-M   'P 1'
#
loop_
_entity.id
_entity.type
_entity.pdbx_description
1 polymer ?
#
loop_
_entity_poly.entity_id
_entity_poly.type
_entity_poly.pdbx_seq_one_letter_code
_entity_poly.pdbx_strand_id
1 'polypeptide(L)'
;MQPTGSTSHIDRLRALPKAEVHAHLEGCFEPSVLEQWATQAGVPMPRPRDQLLRFEGLADFLHFLDWACGLASTSERLAELSYGFSRRLADNGAGYADVIVNPTHWTAWHGRLPAMIGAIDAGFAAAEQDGLPPVGLCVSLLRTQSSSGAAELVELLVALRHPRVVALSIDGNEAAAGRTGPRFAQAFRRAGAAGLRRTVHAGESSGPEGVRDAIELLGADRIDHGVRAIEDPELVALLAHRRIPLGICPTSNLTLGVYPSIEDHPIDRLRRAGVVVSINTDDPVLLEASLVGEYALCSQAFGWSDEVLRSLARNSIDASFANADIKAGLIRALSSW
;
A
#
# COMPACT_ATOMS: atom_id res chain seq x y z
N MET A 1 41.97 -19.28 -8.93
CA MET A 1 41.07 -18.20 -8.48
C MET A 1 39.84 -18.22 -9.36
N GLN A 2 38.71 -18.71 -8.84
CA GLN A 2 37.45 -18.61 -9.56
C GLN A 2 36.96 -17.14 -9.46
N PRO A 3 36.37 -16.56 -10.52
CA PRO A 3 35.85 -15.22 -10.45
C PRO A 3 34.68 -15.21 -9.45
N THR A 4 34.77 -14.36 -8.45
CA THR A 4 33.66 -14.03 -7.56
C THR A 4 32.49 -13.59 -8.43
N GLY A 5 31.43 -14.41 -8.48
CA GLY A 5 30.26 -14.14 -9.29
C GLY A 5 29.72 -12.75 -8.98
N SER A 6 29.61 -11.91 -9.98
CA SER A 6 28.94 -10.60 -9.90
C SER A 6 27.50 -10.84 -9.45
N THR A 7 27.15 -10.39 -8.25
CA THR A 7 25.76 -10.37 -7.76
C THR A 7 24.91 -9.62 -8.77
N SER A 8 23.79 -10.21 -9.21
CA SER A 8 22.92 -9.54 -10.18
C SER A 8 22.33 -8.25 -9.58
N HIS A 9 21.98 -7.29 -10.45
CA HIS A 9 21.34 -6.05 -10.00
C HIS A 9 20.05 -6.34 -9.17
N ILE A 10 19.27 -7.32 -9.61
CA ILE A 10 18.07 -7.78 -8.91
C ILE A 10 18.40 -8.33 -7.51
N ASP A 11 19.45 -9.16 -7.38
CA ASP A 11 19.84 -9.71 -6.08
C ASP A 11 20.33 -8.61 -5.13
N ARG A 12 21.02 -7.60 -5.65
CA ARG A 12 21.41 -6.41 -4.87
C ARG A 12 20.20 -5.64 -4.38
N LEU A 13 19.19 -5.40 -5.24
CA LEU A 13 17.96 -4.74 -4.87
C LEU A 13 17.14 -5.55 -3.86
N ARG A 14 17.17 -6.89 -3.96
CA ARG A 14 16.56 -7.78 -2.97
C ARG A 14 17.26 -7.68 -1.62
N ALA A 15 18.58 -7.60 -1.61
CA ALA A 15 19.38 -7.46 -0.39
C ALA A 15 19.29 -6.05 0.24
N LEU A 16 18.74 -5.04 -0.45
CA LEU A 16 18.55 -3.69 0.09
C LEU A 16 17.50 -3.71 1.20
N PRO A 17 17.86 -3.43 2.47
CA PRO A 17 16.89 -3.36 3.56
C PRO A 17 15.92 -2.20 3.38
N LYS A 18 14.63 -2.50 3.37
CA LYS A 18 13.56 -1.56 3.09
C LYS A 18 12.25 -1.96 3.77
N ALA A 19 11.31 -1.04 3.85
CA ALA A 19 9.92 -1.32 4.20
C ALA A 19 9.03 -1.15 2.98
N GLU A 20 7.86 -1.77 3.00
CA GLU A 20 6.78 -1.48 2.07
C GLU A 20 5.65 -0.79 2.83
N VAL A 21 5.25 0.40 2.41
CA VAL A 21 4.35 1.24 3.19
C VAL A 21 3.02 1.53 2.48
N HIS A 22 2.88 1.02 1.25
CA HIS A 22 1.68 1.14 0.47
C HIS A 22 1.48 -0.12 -0.37
N ALA A 23 0.81 -1.09 0.22
CA ALA A 23 0.32 -2.28 -0.45
C ALA A 23 -1.06 -2.65 0.11
N HIS A 24 -1.93 -3.18 -0.73
CA HIS A 24 -3.27 -3.64 -0.38
C HIS A 24 -3.30 -5.17 -0.21
N LEU A 25 -3.91 -5.64 0.88
CA LEU A 25 -4.11 -7.08 1.06
C LEU A 25 -5.04 -7.63 -0.03
N GLU A 26 -6.00 -6.81 -0.45
CA GLU A 26 -6.91 -7.06 -1.57
C GLU A 26 -6.20 -7.34 -2.89
N GLY A 27 -5.02 -6.79 -3.08
CA GLY A 27 -4.19 -6.96 -4.28
C GLY A 27 -3.31 -8.21 -4.29
N CYS A 28 -3.43 -9.08 -3.28
CA CYS A 28 -2.50 -10.18 -3.06
C CYS A 28 -3.03 -11.56 -3.50
N PHE A 29 -4.16 -11.65 -4.16
CA PHE A 29 -4.75 -12.90 -4.61
C PHE A 29 -3.98 -13.51 -5.79
N GLU A 30 -3.40 -14.69 -5.57
CA GLU A 30 -2.82 -15.47 -6.68
C GLU A 30 -3.92 -15.96 -7.63
N PRO A 31 -3.75 -15.84 -8.96
CA PRO A 31 -4.75 -16.30 -9.94
C PRO A 31 -5.21 -17.75 -9.75
N SER A 32 -4.28 -18.65 -9.40
CA SER A 32 -4.59 -20.06 -9.12
C SER A 32 -5.45 -20.23 -7.88
N VAL A 33 -5.27 -19.41 -6.86
CA VAL A 33 -6.07 -19.40 -5.63
C VAL A 33 -7.48 -18.88 -5.92
N LEU A 34 -7.60 -17.80 -6.72
CA LEU A 34 -8.90 -17.29 -7.16
C LEU A 34 -9.70 -18.33 -7.95
N GLU A 35 -9.08 -19.04 -8.89
CA GLU A 35 -9.70 -20.11 -9.65
C GLU A 35 -10.19 -21.25 -8.73
N GLN A 36 -9.36 -21.66 -7.79
CA GLN A 36 -9.70 -22.69 -6.83
C GLN A 36 -10.90 -22.27 -5.95
N TRP A 37 -10.84 -21.07 -5.39
CA TRP A 37 -11.89 -20.58 -4.49
C TRP A 37 -13.20 -20.30 -5.22
N ALA A 38 -13.15 -19.77 -6.45
CA ALA A 38 -14.32 -19.57 -7.30
C ALA A 38 -15.00 -20.92 -7.62
N THR A 39 -14.22 -21.93 -8.00
CA THR A 39 -14.72 -23.29 -8.25
C THR A 39 -15.39 -23.88 -7.00
N GLN A 40 -14.75 -23.78 -5.83
CA GLN A 40 -15.30 -24.27 -4.56
C GLN A 40 -16.60 -23.55 -4.17
N ALA A 41 -16.70 -22.25 -4.48
CA ALA A 41 -17.87 -21.44 -4.16
C ALA A 41 -18.99 -21.55 -5.22
N GLY A 42 -18.74 -22.18 -6.37
CA GLY A 42 -19.66 -22.19 -7.50
C GLY A 42 -19.86 -20.81 -8.14
N VAL A 43 -18.89 -19.92 -8.00
CA VAL A 43 -18.91 -18.54 -8.55
C VAL A 43 -18.18 -18.56 -9.89
N PRO A 44 -18.76 -17.97 -10.97
CA PRO A 44 -18.07 -17.91 -12.25
C PRO A 44 -16.85 -16.96 -12.20
N MET A 45 -15.82 -17.30 -12.98
CA MET A 45 -14.70 -16.39 -13.22
C MET A 45 -15.20 -15.17 -14.01
N PRO A 46 -14.76 -13.93 -13.70
CA PRO A 46 -15.26 -12.73 -14.36
C PRO A 46 -14.78 -12.59 -15.81
N ARG A 47 -13.67 -13.26 -16.14
CA ARG A 47 -13.07 -13.27 -17.48
C ARG A 47 -12.17 -14.50 -17.69
N PRO A 48 -11.74 -14.83 -18.93
CA PRO A 48 -10.81 -15.92 -19.23
C PRO A 48 -9.48 -15.77 -18.47
N ARG A 49 -8.84 -16.88 -18.15
CA ARG A 49 -7.61 -16.95 -17.36
C ARG A 49 -6.46 -16.09 -17.94
N ASP A 50 -6.28 -16.11 -19.26
CA ASP A 50 -5.25 -15.36 -19.97
C ASP A 50 -5.49 -13.85 -19.99
N GLN A 51 -6.69 -13.43 -19.59
CA GLN A 51 -7.10 -12.02 -19.48
C GLN A 51 -7.43 -11.63 -18.04
N LEU A 52 -7.22 -12.52 -17.09
CA LEU A 52 -7.71 -12.36 -15.72
C LEU A 52 -7.18 -11.06 -15.06
N LEU A 53 -5.92 -10.74 -15.26
CA LEU A 53 -5.25 -9.56 -14.71
C LEU A 53 -5.09 -8.41 -15.73
N ARG A 54 -5.97 -8.33 -16.73
CA ARG A 54 -6.01 -7.20 -17.67
C ARG A 54 -7.18 -6.29 -17.33
N PHE A 55 -6.87 -5.04 -17.02
CA PHE A 55 -7.85 -4.07 -16.54
C PHE A 55 -7.99 -2.89 -17.51
N GLU A 56 -9.22 -2.44 -17.73
CA GLU A 56 -9.56 -1.25 -18.50
C GLU A 56 -9.64 -0.01 -17.57
N GLY A 57 -8.59 0.22 -16.79
CA GLY A 57 -8.48 1.32 -15.83
C GLY A 57 -9.03 1.00 -14.44
N LEU A 58 -9.00 2.00 -13.56
CA LEU A 58 -9.26 1.86 -12.13
C LEU A 58 -10.68 1.32 -11.80
N ALA A 59 -11.70 1.71 -12.56
CA ALA A 59 -13.07 1.26 -12.28
C ALA A 59 -13.25 -0.25 -12.52
N ASP A 60 -12.71 -0.78 -13.61
CA ASP A 60 -12.74 -2.22 -13.93
C ASP A 60 -11.90 -3.00 -12.91
N PHE A 61 -10.75 -2.47 -12.52
CA PHE A 61 -9.91 -3.03 -11.47
C PHE A 61 -10.67 -3.15 -10.14
N LEU A 62 -11.34 -2.10 -9.68
CA LEU A 62 -12.09 -2.13 -8.42
C LEU A 62 -13.26 -3.13 -8.43
N HIS A 63 -13.96 -3.28 -9.57
CA HIS A 63 -14.99 -4.33 -9.71
C HIS A 63 -14.41 -5.74 -9.60
N PHE A 64 -13.24 -5.97 -10.20
CA PHE A 64 -12.55 -7.26 -10.07
C PHE A 64 -12.12 -7.51 -8.63
N LEU A 65 -11.61 -6.49 -7.96
CA LEU A 65 -11.17 -6.55 -6.56
C LEU A 65 -12.31 -6.93 -5.62
N ASP A 66 -13.51 -6.32 -5.79
CA ASP A 66 -14.72 -6.69 -5.05
C ASP A 66 -15.08 -8.17 -5.25
N TRP A 67 -15.01 -8.68 -6.49
CA TRP A 67 -15.25 -10.09 -6.80
C TRP A 67 -14.23 -11.00 -6.09
N ALA A 68 -12.95 -10.68 -6.16
CA ALA A 68 -11.87 -11.45 -5.55
C ALA A 68 -12.01 -11.51 -4.02
N CYS A 69 -12.24 -10.35 -3.38
CA CYS A 69 -12.47 -10.27 -1.93
C CYS A 69 -13.70 -11.05 -1.47
N GLY A 70 -14.75 -11.12 -2.30
CA GLY A 70 -15.94 -11.92 -2.04
C GLY A 70 -15.65 -13.43 -1.91
N LEU A 71 -14.58 -13.92 -2.51
CA LEU A 71 -14.17 -15.32 -2.42
C LEU A 71 -13.49 -15.67 -1.08
N ALA A 72 -12.87 -14.70 -0.40
CA ALA A 72 -12.18 -14.92 0.88
C ALA A 72 -13.16 -14.88 2.07
N SER A 73 -14.15 -15.77 2.06
CA SER A 73 -15.30 -15.74 2.95
C SER A 73 -15.07 -16.45 4.30
N THR A 74 -13.93 -17.10 4.51
CA THR A 74 -13.62 -17.84 5.76
C THR A 74 -12.36 -17.30 6.43
N SER A 75 -12.21 -17.55 7.73
CA SER A 75 -11.05 -17.15 8.51
C SER A 75 -9.75 -17.77 7.98
N GLU A 76 -9.83 -19.02 7.52
CA GLU A 76 -8.68 -19.74 6.96
C GLU A 76 -8.18 -19.09 5.69
N ARG A 77 -9.09 -18.65 4.79
CA ARG A 77 -8.73 -17.97 3.54
C ARG A 77 -8.09 -16.61 3.80
N LEU A 78 -8.60 -15.85 4.76
CA LEU A 78 -7.96 -14.58 5.15
C LEU A 78 -6.57 -14.80 5.79
N ALA A 79 -6.45 -15.83 6.65
CA ALA A 79 -5.17 -16.16 7.25
C ALA A 79 -4.15 -16.65 6.20
N GLU A 80 -4.58 -17.48 5.24
CA GLU A 80 -3.74 -17.92 4.11
C GLU A 80 -3.24 -16.75 3.28
N LEU A 81 -4.13 -15.82 2.92
CA LEU A 81 -3.78 -14.61 2.17
C LEU A 81 -2.76 -13.75 2.91
N SER A 82 -2.99 -13.53 4.21
CA SER A 82 -2.12 -12.72 5.07
C SER A 82 -0.73 -13.35 5.23
N TYR A 83 -0.67 -14.67 5.44
CA TYR A 83 0.59 -15.40 5.47
C TYR A 83 1.35 -15.28 4.15
N GLY A 84 0.64 -15.44 3.01
CA GLY A 84 1.18 -15.29 1.67
C GLY A 84 1.79 -13.91 1.42
N PHE A 85 1.15 -12.85 1.94
CA PHE A 85 1.69 -11.49 1.87
C PHE A 85 3.05 -11.38 2.60
N SER A 86 3.17 -11.88 3.83
CA SER A 86 4.44 -11.85 4.59
C SER A 86 5.55 -12.60 3.86
N ARG A 87 5.24 -13.74 3.22
CA ARG A 87 6.21 -14.47 2.41
C ARG A 87 6.68 -13.64 1.22
N ARG A 88 5.75 -12.96 0.54
CA ARG A 88 6.08 -12.06 -0.56
C ARG A 88 7.00 -10.91 -0.12
N LEU A 89 6.79 -10.34 1.06
CA LEU A 89 7.69 -9.33 1.63
C LEU A 89 9.11 -9.88 1.76
N ALA A 90 9.27 -11.08 2.35
CA ALA A 90 10.57 -11.72 2.50
C ALA A 90 11.25 -11.97 1.15
N ASP A 91 10.52 -12.48 0.16
CA ASP A 91 11.00 -12.75 -1.20
C ASP A 91 11.51 -11.47 -1.91
N ASN A 92 10.99 -10.31 -1.50
CA ASN A 92 11.37 -8.99 -2.00
C ASN A 92 12.37 -8.24 -1.10
N GLY A 93 12.82 -8.85 -0.01
CA GLY A 93 13.77 -8.25 0.93
C GLY A 93 13.21 -7.06 1.72
N ALA A 94 11.88 -6.95 1.83
CA ALA A 94 11.25 -6.03 2.75
C ALA A 94 11.26 -6.61 4.17
N GLY A 95 11.68 -5.84 5.16
CA GLY A 95 11.74 -6.30 6.55
C GLY A 95 10.55 -5.84 7.40
N TYR A 96 9.61 -5.12 6.82
CA TYR A 96 8.36 -4.67 7.42
C TYR A 96 7.41 -4.16 6.34
N ALA A 97 6.10 -4.25 6.59
CA ALA A 97 5.11 -3.52 5.79
C ALA A 97 3.99 -2.89 6.62
N ASP A 98 3.46 -1.76 6.11
CA ASP A 98 2.12 -1.28 6.42
C ASP A 98 1.19 -1.77 5.29
N VAL A 99 0.27 -2.71 5.59
CA VAL A 99 -0.69 -3.21 4.60
C VAL A 99 -2.05 -2.55 4.79
N ILE A 100 -2.63 -2.11 3.70
CA ILE A 100 -3.96 -1.48 3.68
C ILE A 100 -5.01 -2.58 3.53
N VAL A 101 -6.09 -2.44 4.30
CA VAL A 101 -7.27 -3.32 4.24
C VAL A 101 -8.52 -2.46 4.28
N ASN A 102 -9.34 -2.53 3.23
CA ASN A 102 -10.61 -1.81 3.17
C ASN A 102 -11.78 -2.78 3.44
N PRO A 103 -12.40 -2.75 4.63
CA PRO A 103 -13.46 -3.70 5.00
C PRO A 103 -14.67 -3.71 4.06
N THR A 104 -14.86 -2.67 3.24
CA THR A 104 -16.03 -2.58 2.35
C THR A 104 -15.97 -3.54 1.16
N HIS A 105 -14.77 -3.94 0.72
CA HIS A 105 -14.58 -4.91 -0.37
C HIS A 105 -14.89 -6.36 0.06
N TRP A 106 -14.80 -6.66 1.35
CA TRP A 106 -14.93 -8.01 1.91
C TRP A 106 -16.38 -8.31 2.34
N THR A 107 -17.26 -8.52 1.37
CA THR A 107 -18.72 -8.63 1.59
C THR A 107 -19.11 -9.67 2.64
N ALA A 108 -18.41 -10.83 2.71
CA ALA A 108 -18.66 -11.87 3.71
C ALA A 108 -18.35 -11.42 5.15
N TRP A 109 -17.64 -10.30 5.31
CA TRP A 109 -17.18 -9.78 6.60
C TRP A 109 -17.90 -8.50 7.03
N HIS A 110 -18.88 -8.02 6.25
CA HIS A 110 -19.66 -6.85 6.62
C HIS A 110 -20.29 -7.01 8.02
N GLY A 111 -20.14 -6.00 8.87
CA GLY A 111 -20.60 -6.05 10.27
C GLY A 111 -19.77 -6.93 11.21
N ARG A 112 -18.68 -7.53 10.73
CA ARG A 112 -17.84 -8.47 11.49
C ARG A 112 -16.38 -8.06 11.57
N LEU A 113 -16.11 -6.75 11.58
CA LEU A 113 -14.75 -6.19 11.54
C LEU A 113 -13.78 -6.81 12.57
N PRO A 114 -14.14 -7.01 13.86
CA PRO A 114 -13.24 -7.65 14.81
C PRO A 114 -12.85 -9.08 14.41
N ALA A 115 -13.79 -9.85 13.87
CA ALA A 115 -13.51 -11.21 13.40
C ALA A 115 -12.64 -11.22 12.15
N MET A 116 -12.85 -10.28 11.23
CA MET A 116 -12.02 -10.08 10.05
C MET A 116 -10.57 -9.76 10.44
N ILE A 117 -10.37 -8.76 11.30
CA ILE A 117 -9.03 -8.38 11.78
C ILE A 117 -8.36 -9.55 12.50
N GLY A 118 -9.10 -10.31 13.33
CA GLY A 118 -8.57 -11.49 14.00
C GLY A 118 -8.13 -12.60 13.04
N ALA A 119 -8.87 -12.82 11.95
CA ALA A 119 -8.50 -13.80 10.93
C ALA A 119 -7.24 -13.37 10.14
N ILE A 120 -7.13 -12.09 9.78
CA ILE A 120 -5.95 -11.51 9.15
C ILE A 120 -4.74 -11.60 10.08
N ASP A 121 -4.92 -11.23 11.36
CA ASP A 121 -3.85 -11.30 12.37
C ASP A 121 -3.35 -12.73 12.59
N ALA A 122 -4.23 -13.73 12.56
CA ALA A 122 -3.83 -15.11 12.70
C ALA A 122 -2.82 -15.54 11.61
N GLY A 123 -3.02 -15.11 10.37
CA GLY A 123 -2.10 -15.37 9.26
C GLY A 123 -0.76 -14.66 9.44
N PHE A 124 -0.77 -13.38 9.81
CA PHE A 124 0.45 -12.63 10.08
C PHE A 124 1.21 -13.15 11.32
N ALA A 125 0.50 -13.53 12.39
CA ALA A 125 1.13 -14.10 13.56
C ALA A 125 1.80 -15.45 13.25
N ALA A 126 1.19 -16.30 12.43
CA ALA A 126 1.82 -17.54 11.97
C ALA A 126 3.07 -17.26 11.13
N ALA A 127 3.01 -16.29 10.22
CA ALA A 127 4.15 -15.86 9.42
C ALA A 127 5.32 -15.36 10.29
N GLU A 128 5.03 -14.55 11.30
CA GLU A 128 6.04 -14.04 12.25
C GLU A 128 6.67 -15.17 13.07
N GLN A 129 5.90 -16.20 13.47
CA GLN A 129 6.43 -17.40 14.14
C GLN A 129 7.42 -18.17 13.25
N ASP A 130 7.19 -18.16 11.93
CA ASP A 130 8.09 -18.75 10.94
C ASP A 130 9.26 -17.82 10.55
N GLY A 131 9.41 -16.68 11.23
CA GLY A 131 10.51 -15.72 11.00
C GLY A 131 10.31 -14.79 9.81
N LEU A 132 9.11 -14.70 9.25
CA LEU A 132 8.77 -13.76 8.18
C LEU A 132 8.58 -12.34 8.72
N PRO A 133 8.69 -11.29 7.86
CA PRO A 133 8.60 -9.91 8.27
C PRO A 133 7.27 -9.56 8.96
N PRO A 134 7.30 -8.76 10.04
CA PRO A 134 6.10 -8.26 10.69
C PRO A 134 5.36 -7.23 9.82
N VAL A 135 4.03 -7.15 10.03
CA VAL A 135 3.12 -6.32 9.26
C VAL A 135 2.21 -5.51 10.18
N GLY A 136 2.03 -4.22 9.91
CA GLY A 136 1.00 -3.36 10.50
C GLY A 136 -0.21 -3.23 9.58
N LEU A 137 -1.43 -3.11 10.15
CA LEU A 137 -2.67 -2.90 9.39
C LEU A 137 -3.04 -1.42 9.34
N CYS A 138 -3.27 -0.90 8.13
CA CYS A 138 -3.92 0.38 7.88
C CYS A 138 -5.35 0.08 7.43
N VAL A 139 -6.33 0.29 8.33
CA VAL A 139 -7.74 0.02 7.99
C VAL A 139 -8.30 1.20 7.22
N SER A 140 -8.85 0.93 6.04
CA SER A 140 -9.24 1.96 5.08
C SER A 140 -10.73 2.24 5.06
N LEU A 141 -11.07 3.50 4.86
CA LEU A 141 -12.39 3.99 4.50
C LEU A 141 -12.53 4.00 2.98
N LEU A 142 -13.67 3.58 2.45
CA LEU A 142 -13.97 3.80 1.04
C LEU A 142 -14.49 5.23 0.83
N ARG A 143 -13.99 5.94 -0.17
CA ARG A 143 -14.36 7.34 -0.50
C ARG A 143 -15.85 7.58 -0.67
N THR A 144 -16.61 6.55 -1.05
CA THR A 144 -18.07 6.66 -1.22
C THR A 144 -18.86 6.52 0.10
N GLN A 145 -18.22 6.14 1.20
CA GLN A 145 -18.89 6.04 2.51
C GLN A 145 -19.42 7.39 2.99
N SER A 146 -20.46 7.33 3.83
CA SER A 146 -20.98 8.49 4.54
C SER A 146 -20.06 8.91 5.70
N SER A 147 -20.18 10.16 6.14
CA SER A 147 -19.47 10.63 7.34
C SER A 147 -19.84 9.83 8.60
N SER A 148 -21.09 9.36 8.71
CA SER A 148 -21.55 8.52 9.83
C SER A 148 -20.89 7.13 9.78
N GLY A 149 -20.85 6.48 8.61
CA GLY A 149 -20.19 5.18 8.45
C GLY A 149 -18.68 5.25 8.73
N ALA A 150 -18.05 6.34 8.33
CA ALA A 150 -16.64 6.59 8.66
C ALA A 150 -16.43 6.77 10.18
N ALA A 151 -17.32 7.50 10.85
CA ALA A 151 -17.26 7.68 12.30
C ALA A 151 -17.49 6.34 13.03
N GLU A 152 -18.46 5.53 12.61
CA GLU A 152 -18.71 4.21 13.17
C GLU A 152 -17.49 3.28 13.03
N LEU A 153 -16.86 3.23 11.86
CA LEU A 153 -15.64 2.44 11.66
C LEU A 153 -14.54 2.88 12.63
N VAL A 154 -14.30 4.18 12.75
CA VAL A 154 -13.25 4.69 13.65
C VAL A 154 -13.55 4.36 15.11
N GLU A 155 -14.79 4.48 15.57
CA GLU A 155 -15.15 4.11 16.96
C GLU A 155 -14.97 2.60 17.20
N LEU A 156 -15.27 1.74 16.21
CA LEU A 156 -14.99 0.31 16.29
C LEU A 156 -13.49 0.04 16.42
N LEU A 157 -12.65 0.69 15.63
CA LEU A 157 -11.18 0.53 15.70
C LEU A 157 -10.65 1.02 17.05
N VAL A 158 -11.14 2.16 17.53
CA VAL A 158 -10.74 2.71 18.84
C VAL A 158 -11.18 1.81 20.00
N ALA A 159 -12.36 1.21 19.92
CA ALA A 159 -12.84 0.26 20.92
C ALA A 159 -12.06 -1.06 20.89
N LEU A 160 -11.75 -1.56 19.68
CA LEU A 160 -11.03 -2.81 19.48
C LEU A 160 -9.58 -2.75 20.01
N ARG A 161 -8.89 -1.64 19.85
CA ARG A 161 -7.48 -1.44 20.27
C ARG A 161 -6.55 -2.57 19.85
N HIS A 162 -6.77 -3.11 18.65
CA HIS A 162 -5.96 -4.22 18.17
C HIS A 162 -4.53 -3.76 17.89
N PRO A 163 -3.49 -4.42 18.46
CA PRO A 163 -2.10 -3.93 18.39
C PRO A 163 -1.55 -3.88 16.96
N ARG A 164 -2.08 -4.72 16.06
CA ARG A 164 -1.69 -4.70 14.65
C ARG A 164 -2.29 -3.54 13.87
N VAL A 165 -3.40 -2.93 14.31
CA VAL A 165 -4.01 -1.78 13.65
C VAL A 165 -3.20 -0.54 13.98
N VAL A 166 -2.41 -0.06 13.05
CA VAL A 166 -1.46 1.06 13.23
C VAL A 166 -2.00 2.37 12.66
N ALA A 167 -2.89 2.32 11.67
CA ALA A 167 -3.38 3.53 11.00
C ALA A 167 -4.84 3.42 10.52
N LEU A 168 -5.45 4.61 10.37
CA LEU A 168 -6.62 4.81 9.51
C LEU A 168 -6.14 5.23 8.12
N SER A 169 -6.76 4.65 7.08
CA SER A 169 -6.53 4.99 5.68
C SER A 169 -7.83 5.46 5.00
N ILE A 170 -7.72 5.91 3.77
CA ILE A 170 -8.82 6.13 2.83
C ILE A 170 -8.35 5.80 1.42
N ASP A 171 -9.18 5.08 0.65
CA ASP A 171 -8.91 4.68 -0.73
C ASP A 171 -10.16 4.75 -1.62
N GLY A 172 -10.07 4.20 -2.82
CA GLY A 172 -11.11 4.18 -3.84
C GLY A 172 -10.96 5.31 -4.86
N ASN A 173 -11.82 5.29 -5.89
CA ASN A 173 -11.72 6.17 -7.05
C ASN A 173 -11.93 7.65 -6.67
N GLU A 174 -10.84 8.40 -6.65
CA GLU A 174 -10.80 9.81 -6.23
C GLU A 174 -11.57 10.70 -7.21
N ALA A 175 -11.44 10.47 -8.52
CA ALA A 175 -12.14 11.24 -9.55
C ALA A 175 -13.66 11.02 -9.49
N ALA A 176 -14.10 9.78 -9.29
CA ALA A 176 -15.53 9.45 -9.22
C ALA A 176 -16.19 9.94 -7.91
N ALA A 177 -15.47 9.90 -6.79
CA ALA A 177 -16.00 10.29 -5.48
C ALA A 177 -16.03 11.82 -5.27
N GLY A 178 -15.26 12.56 -6.06
CA GLY A 178 -15.04 13.99 -5.88
C GLY A 178 -14.31 14.32 -4.57
N ARG A 179 -14.39 15.56 -4.13
CA ARG A 179 -13.69 16.05 -2.93
C ARG A 179 -14.22 15.38 -1.65
N THR A 180 -13.38 14.63 -0.96
CA THR A 180 -13.73 13.80 0.22
C THR A 180 -13.14 14.31 1.54
N GLY A 181 -12.12 15.16 1.51
CA GLY A 181 -11.43 15.67 2.70
C GLY A 181 -12.39 16.24 3.76
N PRO A 182 -13.30 17.17 3.44
CA PRO A 182 -14.26 17.71 4.41
C PRO A 182 -15.17 16.65 5.03
N ARG A 183 -15.58 15.63 4.25
CA ARG A 183 -16.47 14.55 4.70
C ARG A 183 -15.85 13.70 5.81
N PHE A 184 -14.56 13.44 5.72
CA PHE A 184 -13.86 12.52 6.63
C PHE A 184 -12.98 13.22 7.67
N ALA A 185 -12.89 14.53 7.68
CA ALA A 185 -12.05 15.31 8.60
C ALA A 185 -12.30 14.98 10.08
N GLN A 186 -13.56 14.75 10.48
CA GLN A 186 -13.88 14.38 11.87
C GLN A 186 -13.37 12.96 12.21
N ALA A 187 -13.56 11.98 11.33
CA ALA A 187 -13.10 10.61 11.52
C ALA A 187 -11.57 10.54 11.65
N PHE A 188 -10.84 11.24 10.78
CA PHE A 188 -9.37 11.32 10.83
C PHE A 188 -8.85 12.02 12.08
N ARG A 189 -9.48 13.13 12.52
CA ARG A 189 -9.14 13.77 13.81
C ARG A 189 -9.36 12.82 14.98
N ARG A 190 -10.47 12.08 14.99
CA ARG A 190 -10.79 11.11 16.04
C ARG A 190 -9.80 9.96 16.09
N ALA A 191 -9.41 9.43 14.93
CA ALA A 191 -8.38 8.39 14.81
C ALA A 191 -7.03 8.88 15.36
N GLY A 192 -6.59 10.08 14.95
CA GLY A 192 -5.35 10.67 15.46
C GLY A 192 -5.37 10.92 16.97
N ALA A 193 -6.50 11.41 17.52
CA ALA A 193 -6.68 11.60 18.96
C ALA A 193 -6.65 10.27 19.74
N ALA A 194 -6.97 9.15 19.10
CA ALA A 194 -6.87 7.80 19.66
C ALA A 194 -5.48 7.16 19.52
N GLY A 195 -4.52 7.85 18.87
CA GLY A 195 -3.15 7.38 18.68
C GLY A 195 -2.92 6.60 17.38
N LEU A 196 -3.93 6.46 16.51
CA LEU A 196 -3.76 5.87 15.18
C LEU A 196 -3.01 6.86 14.26
N ARG A 197 -2.12 6.32 13.44
CA ARG A 197 -1.54 7.05 12.32
C ARG A 197 -2.58 7.23 11.21
N ARG A 198 -2.26 8.07 10.24
CA ARG A 198 -3.19 8.44 9.15
C ARG A 198 -2.44 8.42 7.83
N THR A 199 -2.87 7.55 6.93
CA THR A 199 -2.41 7.55 5.55
C THR A 199 -3.59 7.84 4.62
N VAL A 200 -3.35 8.45 3.47
CA VAL A 200 -4.42 8.95 2.60
C VAL A 200 -4.03 8.77 1.16
N HIS A 201 -4.80 7.97 0.40
CA HIS A 201 -4.69 8.01 -1.06
C HIS A 201 -5.12 9.39 -1.53
N ALA A 202 -4.29 10.09 -2.25
CA ALA A 202 -4.62 11.39 -2.80
C ALA A 202 -3.69 11.74 -3.96
N GLY A 203 -4.22 12.48 -4.94
CA GLY A 203 -3.45 12.91 -6.09
C GLY A 203 -2.97 11.75 -6.97
N GLU A 204 -3.81 10.75 -7.13
CA GLU A 204 -3.66 9.64 -8.07
C GLU A 204 -4.54 9.89 -9.30
N SER A 205 -5.84 9.63 -9.20
CA SER A 205 -6.81 9.79 -10.28
C SER A 205 -7.49 11.17 -10.29
N SER A 206 -7.20 12.03 -9.30
CA SER A 206 -7.65 13.42 -9.20
C SER A 206 -6.46 14.38 -9.04
N GLY A 207 -6.73 15.69 -9.02
CA GLY A 207 -5.70 16.74 -8.98
C GLY A 207 -4.99 16.93 -7.62
N PRO A 208 -4.13 17.97 -7.53
CA PRO A 208 -3.36 18.26 -6.30
C PRO A 208 -4.23 18.67 -5.10
N GLU A 209 -5.50 19.06 -5.31
CA GLU A 209 -6.40 19.46 -4.24
C GLU A 209 -6.66 18.35 -3.22
N GLY A 210 -6.71 17.08 -3.69
CA GLY A 210 -6.84 15.92 -2.81
C GLY A 210 -5.64 15.79 -1.86
N VAL A 211 -4.45 16.07 -2.35
CA VAL A 211 -3.21 16.08 -1.55
C VAL A 211 -3.24 17.20 -0.51
N ARG A 212 -3.72 18.40 -0.89
CA ARG A 212 -3.90 19.52 0.08
C ARG A 212 -4.89 19.14 1.17
N ASP A 213 -6.04 18.56 0.80
CA ASP A 213 -7.05 18.11 1.77
C ASP A 213 -6.48 17.04 2.72
N ALA A 214 -5.67 16.12 2.20
CA ALA A 214 -5.01 15.10 3.02
C ALA A 214 -4.12 15.72 4.10
N ILE A 215 -3.39 16.77 3.76
CA ILE A 215 -2.49 17.48 4.68
C ILE A 215 -3.29 18.34 5.67
N GLU A 216 -4.20 19.18 5.16
CA GLU A 216 -4.80 20.29 5.93
C GLU A 216 -6.05 19.85 6.71
N LEU A 217 -6.85 18.95 6.14
CA LEU A 217 -8.14 18.54 6.72
C LEU A 217 -8.05 17.16 7.40
N LEU A 218 -7.31 16.21 6.81
CA LEU A 218 -7.21 14.86 7.34
C LEU A 218 -5.98 14.70 8.24
N GLY A 219 -5.01 15.60 8.15
CA GLY A 219 -3.79 15.58 8.96
C GLY A 219 -2.96 14.31 8.70
N ALA A 220 -2.82 13.95 7.42
CA ALA A 220 -2.11 12.76 7.01
C ALA A 220 -0.65 12.75 7.51
N ASP A 221 -0.22 11.63 8.07
CA ASP A 221 1.16 11.36 8.44
C ASP A 221 1.96 10.90 7.21
N ARG A 222 1.28 10.31 6.21
CA ARG A 222 1.79 9.88 4.91
C ARG A 222 0.68 10.00 3.85
N ILE A 223 1.06 10.22 2.61
CA ILE A 223 0.14 10.21 1.46
C ILE A 223 0.49 9.03 0.57
N ASP A 224 -0.51 8.24 0.23
CA ASP A 224 -0.39 7.13 -0.70
C ASP A 224 -0.62 7.69 -2.11
N HIS A 225 0.28 7.36 -3.06
CA HIS A 225 0.53 8.00 -4.35
C HIS A 225 1.07 9.44 -4.26
N GLY A 226 0.22 10.45 -4.28
CA GLY A 226 0.60 11.86 -4.25
C GLY A 226 1.24 12.37 -5.55
N VAL A 227 1.18 11.59 -6.64
CA VAL A 227 1.92 11.85 -7.89
C VAL A 227 1.46 13.12 -8.61
N ARG A 228 0.17 13.45 -8.50
CA ARG A 228 -0.40 14.67 -9.11
C ARG A 228 -0.04 15.96 -8.34
N ALA A 229 0.62 15.85 -7.16
CA ALA A 229 1.19 17.02 -6.48
C ALA A 229 2.19 17.77 -7.36
N ILE A 230 2.84 17.10 -8.32
CA ILE A 230 3.79 17.71 -9.27
C ILE A 230 3.16 18.84 -10.11
N GLU A 231 1.84 18.88 -10.23
CA GLU A 231 1.10 19.89 -10.99
C GLU A 231 0.99 21.23 -10.26
N ASP A 232 1.34 21.26 -8.95
CA ASP A 232 1.28 22.44 -8.09
C ASP A 232 2.64 22.67 -7.39
N PRO A 233 3.47 23.58 -7.89
CA PRO A 233 4.80 23.84 -7.33
C PRO A 233 4.78 24.28 -5.85
N GLU A 234 3.73 24.98 -5.40
CA GLU A 234 3.59 25.39 -4.00
C GLU A 234 3.30 24.19 -3.10
N LEU A 235 2.50 23.26 -3.60
CA LEU A 235 2.23 21.99 -2.90
C LEU A 235 3.49 21.12 -2.81
N VAL A 236 4.27 21.04 -3.89
CA VAL A 236 5.56 20.33 -3.88
C VAL A 236 6.49 20.94 -2.83
N ALA A 237 6.60 22.27 -2.78
CA ALA A 237 7.41 22.98 -1.77
C ALA A 237 6.89 22.71 -0.34
N LEU A 238 5.58 22.67 -0.15
CA LEU A 238 4.94 22.36 1.14
C LEU A 238 5.26 20.93 1.59
N LEU A 239 5.11 19.93 0.71
CA LEU A 239 5.46 18.52 0.98
C LEU A 239 6.93 18.36 1.38
N ALA A 240 7.83 18.99 0.64
CA ALA A 240 9.28 18.97 0.93
C ALA A 240 9.57 19.63 2.28
N HIS A 241 9.03 20.83 2.53
CA HIS A 241 9.25 21.58 3.77
C HIS A 241 8.73 20.86 5.00
N ARG A 242 7.50 20.31 4.92
CA ARG A 242 6.88 19.56 6.02
C ARG A 242 7.35 18.12 6.13
N ARG A 243 8.18 17.67 5.16
CA ARG A 243 8.68 16.28 5.07
C ARG A 243 7.57 15.23 5.10
N ILE A 244 6.44 15.50 4.45
CA ILE A 244 5.33 14.55 4.35
C ILE A 244 5.69 13.50 3.30
N PRO A 245 5.77 12.20 3.68
CA PRO A 245 6.17 11.16 2.75
C PRO A 245 5.08 10.84 1.73
N LEU A 246 5.50 10.52 0.50
CA LEU A 246 4.64 9.95 -0.54
C LEU A 246 4.99 8.47 -0.74
N GLY A 247 3.99 7.59 -0.64
CA GLY A 247 4.09 6.16 -0.95
C GLY A 247 3.72 5.93 -2.42
N ILE A 248 4.70 5.97 -3.32
CA ILE A 248 4.46 5.95 -4.77
C ILE A 248 4.55 4.52 -5.31
N CYS A 249 3.63 4.17 -6.24
CA CYS A 249 3.49 2.85 -6.85
C CYS A 249 3.58 2.98 -8.38
N PRO A 250 4.80 2.99 -8.97
CA PRO A 250 4.99 3.28 -10.39
C PRO A 250 4.25 2.33 -11.32
N THR A 251 4.38 1.01 -11.14
CA THR A 251 3.69 0.02 -12.01
C THR A 251 2.18 0.18 -11.93
N SER A 252 1.60 0.40 -10.76
CA SER A 252 0.16 0.69 -10.60
C SER A 252 -0.24 1.91 -11.42
N ASN A 253 0.49 3.02 -11.27
CA ASN A 253 0.19 4.25 -11.99
C ASN A 253 0.29 4.11 -13.53
N LEU A 254 1.15 3.22 -14.03
CA LEU A 254 1.23 2.91 -15.46
C LEU A 254 0.08 1.99 -15.89
N THR A 255 -0.14 0.90 -15.16
CA THR A 255 -1.16 -0.12 -15.50
C THR A 255 -2.57 0.44 -15.46
N LEU A 256 -2.85 1.32 -14.49
CA LEU A 256 -4.16 1.96 -14.35
C LEU A 256 -4.30 3.27 -15.15
N GLY A 257 -3.29 3.62 -15.96
CA GLY A 257 -3.34 4.73 -16.91
C GLY A 257 -3.24 6.13 -16.29
N VAL A 258 -2.70 6.25 -15.08
CA VAL A 258 -2.42 7.55 -14.46
C VAL A 258 -1.30 8.28 -15.20
N TYR A 259 -0.28 7.54 -15.64
CA TYR A 259 0.80 8.02 -16.51
C TYR A 259 1.00 7.07 -17.69
N PRO A 260 1.34 7.59 -18.89
CA PRO A 260 1.46 6.77 -20.10
C PRO A 260 2.77 5.96 -20.14
N SER A 261 3.82 6.41 -19.46
CA SER A 261 5.14 5.75 -19.45
C SER A 261 5.91 6.07 -18.16
N ILE A 262 6.93 5.29 -17.87
CA ILE A 262 7.79 5.53 -16.71
C ILE A 262 8.63 6.80 -16.87
N GLU A 263 8.97 7.20 -18.09
CA GLU A 263 9.70 8.41 -18.40
C GLU A 263 8.89 9.66 -18.06
N ASP A 264 7.56 9.60 -18.22
CA ASP A 264 6.64 10.69 -17.86
C ASP A 264 6.30 10.72 -16.37
N HIS A 265 6.56 9.61 -15.66
CA HIS A 265 6.20 9.46 -14.25
C HIS A 265 6.98 10.44 -13.35
N PRO A 266 6.29 11.18 -12.45
CA PRO A 266 6.90 12.32 -11.74
C PRO A 266 7.82 11.93 -10.57
N ILE A 267 7.99 10.66 -10.23
CA ILE A 267 8.70 10.21 -9.02
C ILE A 267 10.11 10.82 -8.90
N ASP A 268 10.89 10.86 -9.98
CA ASP A 268 12.25 11.43 -9.94
C ASP A 268 12.22 12.96 -9.84
N ARG A 269 11.23 13.63 -10.46
CA ARG A 269 11.04 15.08 -10.33
C ARG A 269 10.65 15.46 -8.90
N LEU A 270 9.72 14.75 -8.27
CA LEU A 270 9.33 14.94 -6.87
C LEU A 270 10.51 14.72 -5.93
N ARG A 271 11.25 13.62 -6.11
CA ARG A 271 12.47 13.33 -5.34
C ARG A 271 13.51 14.46 -5.46
N ARG A 272 13.80 14.91 -6.69
CA ARG A 272 14.76 16.01 -6.94
C ARG A 272 14.31 17.35 -6.37
N ALA A 273 13.00 17.55 -6.26
CA ALA A 273 12.42 18.72 -5.58
C ALA A 273 12.48 18.63 -4.03
N GLY A 274 13.06 17.57 -3.49
CA GLY A 274 13.23 17.37 -2.05
C GLY A 274 12.04 16.73 -1.33
N VAL A 275 11.01 16.27 -2.05
CA VAL A 275 9.90 15.53 -1.47
C VAL A 275 10.39 14.16 -0.98
N VAL A 276 9.96 13.75 0.20
CA VAL A 276 10.25 12.42 0.73
C VAL A 276 9.40 11.41 -0.02
N VAL A 277 10.02 10.59 -0.87
CA VAL A 277 9.32 9.56 -1.64
C VAL A 277 9.80 8.17 -1.25
N SER A 278 8.91 7.20 -1.26
CA SER A 278 9.19 5.76 -1.15
C SER A 278 8.54 5.00 -2.31
N ILE A 279 9.08 3.83 -2.61
CA ILE A 279 8.61 2.95 -3.68
C ILE A 279 7.81 1.81 -3.07
N ASN A 280 6.68 1.47 -3.66
CA ASN A 280 5.73 0.46 -3.19
C ASN A 280 5.03 -0.20 -4.37
N THR A 281 4.21 -1.24 -4.12
CA THR A 281 3.59 -2.05 -5.18
C THR A 281 2.10 -1.80 -5.38
N ASP A 282 1.39 -1.22 -4.40
CA ASP A 282 -0.07 -1.07 -4.39
C ASP A 282 -0.79 -2.42 -4.30
N ASP A 283 -1.13 -3.04 -5.42
CA ASP A 283 -1.80 -4.34 -5.53
C ASP A 283 -0.86 -5.37 -6.17
N PRO A 284 0.11 -5.93 -5.42
CA PRO A 284 1.31 -6.56 -5.99
C PRO A 284 1.02 -7.72 -6.94
N VAL A 285 0.05 -8.57 -6.63
CA VAL A 285 -0.25 -9.73 -7.50
C VAL A 285 -1.15 -9.32 -8.66
N LEU A 286 -2.21 -8.57 -8.34
CA LEU A 286 -3.22 -8.22 -9.35
C LEU A 286 -2.68 -7.25 -10.40
N LEU A 287 -1.68 -6.43 -10.06
CA LEU A 287 -1.00 -5.52 -10.99
C LEU A 287 0.36 -6.07 -11.48
N GLU A 288 0.65 -7.34 -11.21
CA GLU A 288 1.91 -8.01 -11.59
C GLU A 288 3.17 -7.22 -11.16
N ALA A 289 3.08 -6.50 -10.03
CA ALA A 289 4.16 -5.72 -9.45
C ALA A 289 4.94 -6.50 -8.37
N SER A 290 6.21 -6.21 -8.22
CA SER A 290 7.02 -6.67 -7.09
C SER A 290 7.90 -5.55 -6.59
N LEU A 291 8.13 -5.47 -5.27
CA LEU A 291 8.89 -4.36 -4.71
C LEU A 291 10.31 -4.27 -5.30
N VAL A 292 10.96 -5.39 -5.53
CA VAL A 292 12.26 -5.44 -6.23
C VAL A 292 12.13 -4.98 -7.68
N GLY A 293 11.05 -5.38 -8.36
CA GLY A 293 10.74 -4.96 -9.74
C GLY A 293 10.53 -3.46 -9.85
N GLU A 294 9.81 -2.84 -8.91
CA GLU A 294 9.59 -1.39 -8.86
C GLU A 294 10.91 -0.61 -8.68
N TYR A 295 11.78 -1.07 -7.76
CA TYR A 295 13.12 -0.50 -7.61
C TYR A 295 13.96 -0.65 -8.88
N ALA A 296 13.88 -1.82 -9.56
CA ALA A 296 14.60 -2.08 -10.81
C ALA A 296 14.08 -1.18 -11.94
N LEU A 297 12.77 -1.10 -12.12
CA LEU A 297 12.11 -0.26 -13.12
C LEU A 297 12.56 1.20 -13.00
N CYS A 298 12.45 1.77 -11.81
CA CYS A 298 12.81 3.17 -11.58
C CYS A 298 14.31 3.41 -11.70
N SER A 299 15.16 2.52 -11.15
CA SER A 299 16.60 2.69 -11.24
C SER A 299 17.09 2.64 -12.68
N GLN A 300 16.51 1.78 -13.52
CA GLN A 300 16.82 1.69 -14.93
C GLN A 300 16.34 2.92 -15.70
N ALA A 301 15.09 3.34 -15.48
CA ALA A 301 14.51 4.47 -16.21
C ALA A 301 15.18 5.81 -15.89
N PHE A 302 15.53 6.04 -14.61
CA PHE A 302 16.05 7.32 -14.15
C PHE A 302 17.57 7.33 -13.89
N GLY A 303 18.25 6.21 -14.10
CA GLY A 303 19.71 6.12 -13.88
C GLY A 303 20.09 6.30 -12.41
N TRP A 304 19.31 5.79 -11.46
CA TRP A 304 19.56 5.99 -10.04
C TRP A 304 20.79 5.24 -9.54
N SER A 305 21.63 5.96 -8.80
CA SER A 305 22.78 5.38 -8.10
C SER A 305 22.35 4.61 -6.84
N ASP A 306 23.26 3.79 -6.31
CA ASP A 306 23.07 3.10 -5.03
C ASP A 306 22.75 4.07 -3.88
N GLU A 307 23.30 5.29 -3.90
CA GLU A 307 22.99 6.31 -2.91
C GLU A 307 21.52 6.73 -2.96
N VAL A 308 20.98 6.93 -4.16
CA VAL A 308 19.56 7.23 -4.37
C VAL A 308 18.70 6.06 -3.88
N LEU A 309 19.03 4.83 -4.26
CA LEU A 309 18.30 3.63 -3.85
C LEU A 309 18.30 3.48 -2.32
N ARG A 310 19.46 3.69 -1.68
CA ARG A 310 19.59 3.69 -0.21
C ARG A 310 18.73 4.80 0.44
N SER A 311 18.70 5.98 -0.15
CA SER A 311 17.85 7.08 0.33
C SER A 311 16.36 6.76 0.26
N LEU A 312 15.90 6.15 -0.85
CA LEU A 312 14.50 5.73 -1.01
C LEU A 312 14.13 4.62 -0.02
N ALA A 313 15.00 3.63 0.17
CA ALA A 313 14.82 2.59 1.17
C ALA A 313 14.79 3.18 2.60
N ARG A 314 15.67 4.14 2.90
CA ARG A 314 15.63 4.87 4.17
C ARG A 314 14.29 5.60 4.35
N ASN A 315 13.81 6.27 3.33
CA ASN A 315 12.53 6.97 3.36
C ASN A 315 11.37 6.00 3.67
N SER A 316 11.37 4.80 3.06
CA SER A 316 10.32 3.80 3.32
C SER A 316 10.33 3.33 4.78
N ILE A 317 11.52 3.11 5.37
CA ILE A 317 11.66 2.73 6.78
C ILE A 317 11.16 3.87 7.70
N ASP A 318 11.59 5.10 7.44
CA ASP A 318 11.20 6.26 8.26
C ASP A 318 9.69 6.55 8.16
N ALA A 319 9.10 6.42 6.95
CA ALA A 319 7.69 6.63 6.67
C ALA A 319 6.77 5.51 7.19
N SER A 320 7.31 4.32 7.48
CA SER A 320 6.51 3.20 8.01
C SER A 320 5.93 3.53 9.39
N PHE A 321 4.86 2.86 9.75
CA PHE A 321 4.27 2.95 11.10
C PHE A 321 4.82 1.86 12.05
N ALA A 322 5.89 1.19 11.65
CA ALA A 322 6.63 0.25 12.49
C ALA A 322 7.06 0.89 13.82
N ASN A 323 7.18 0.07 14.85
CA ASN A 323 7.74 0.51 16.13
C ASN A 323 9.24 0.88 16.02
N ALA A 324 9.77 1.54 17.04
CA ALA A 324 11.13 2.06 17.03
C ALA A 324 12.19 0.95 16.88
N ASP A 325 11.97 -0.23 17.44
CA ASP A 325 12.93 -1.33 17.41
C ASP A 325 13.06 -1.93 16.00
N ILE A 326 11.94 -2.14 15.32
CA ILE A 326 11.90 -2.59 13.91
C ILE A 326 12.62 -1.57 13.03
N LYS A 327 12.28 -0.28 13.14
CA LYS A 327 12.95 0.78 12.37
C LYS A 327 14.45 0.81 12.63
N ALA A 328 14.87 0.78 13.89
CA ALA A 328 16.28 0.78 14.25
C ALA A 328 17.03 -0.45 13.70
N GLY A 329 16.40 -1.62 13.68
CA GLY A 329 16.94 -2.84 13.09
C GLY A 329 17.18 -2.68 11.59
N LEU A 330 16.16 -2.20 10.84
CA LEU A 330 16.25 -1.99 9.41
C LEU A 330 17.28 -0.91 9.02
N ILE A 331 17.35 0.18 9.80
CA ILE A 331 18.33 1.25 9.59
C ILE A 331 19.76 0.73 9.79
N ARG A 332 20.01 -0.07 10.83
CA ARG A 332 21.33 -0.70 11.03
C ARG A 332 21.70 -1.60 9.85
N ALA A 333 20.78 -2.44 9.41
CA ALA A 333 21.00 -3.30 8.25
C ALA A 333 21.27 -2.47 6.98
N LEU A 334 20.51 -1.37 6.74
CA LEU A 334 20.69 -0.48 5.61
C LEU A 334 22.06 0.23 5.62
N SER A 335 22.61 0.52 6.79
CA SER A 335 23.92 1.17 6.93
C SER A 335 25.08 0.28 6.49
N SER A 336 24.87 -1.03 6.41
CA SER A 336 25.86 -2.02 5.96
C SER A 336 25.67 -2.47 4.51
N TRP A 337 24.61 -2.04 3.84
CA TRP A 337 24.35 -2.32 2.43
C TRP A 337 25.11 -1.34 1.52
#